data_f545d387a70c1548973102c605d51152
#
_entry.id   f545d387a70c1548973102c605d51152
#
_cell.length_a   1.000
_cell.length_b   1.000
_cell.length_c   1.000
_cell.angle_alpha   90.00
_cell.angle_beta   90.00
_cell.angle_gamma   90.00
#
_symmetry.space_group_name_H-M   'P 1'
#
loop_
_entity.id
_entity.type
_entity.pdbx_description
1 polymer ?
#
loop_
_entity_poly.entity_id
_entity_poly.type
_entity_poly.pdbx_seq_one_letter_code
_entity_poly.pdbx_strand_id
1 'polypeptide(L)'
;MKKFSLNGIEVFPFASEEQILDHIDKNKGILVAINAEKTIKASDRQREIINLNIGYCDGMGAVKAALKKGYKDAIRIPGCELWLKIIARHPSSSYYLIGSTDEVITATAEKLKKTFPDINITGFRNGFIKNAIEKEQLKNDIVNKKPDFVFVAMGSPRQEYLMEELQEVHQAVYQGLGGSFDLYVGNFKRAPKLLQQINCEWLWRFAAQPARINRIGPYIKFAYLLYTNKL
;
A
#
# COMPACT_ATOMS: atom_id res chain seq x y z
N MET A 1 3.24 19.79 2.09
CA MET A 1 4.49 19.13 2.56
C MET A 1 5.40 18.87 1.36
N LYS A 2 6.73 19.06 1.49
CA LYS A 2 7.69 18.83 0.41
C LYS A 2 8.05 17.34 0.35
N LYS A 3 8.00 16.73 -0.86
CA LYS A 3 8.48 15.38 -1.12
C LYS A 3 10.01 15.34 -1.16
N PHE A 4 10.61 14.18 -0.93
CA PHE A 4 12.02 13.91 -1.24
C PHE A 4 12.13 12.83 -2.31
N SER A 5 13.16 12.93 -3.14
CA SER A 5 13.41 11.94 -4.19
C SER A 5 14.17 10.74 -3.65
N LEU A 6 13.78 9.53 -4.04
CA LEU A 6 14.40 8.26 -3.69
C LEU A 6 14.53 7.40 -4.95
N ASN A 7 15.69 7.44 -5.59
CA ASN A 7 15.95 6.76 -6.87
C ASN A 7 14.87 7.07 -7.94
N GLY A 8 14.54 8.37 -8.10
CA GLY A 8 13.54 8.84 -9.05
C GLY A 8 12.07 8.67 -8.61
N ILE A 9 11.83 8.26 -7.36
CA ILE A 9 10.51 8.18 -6.75
C ILE A 9 10.35 9.31 -5.75
N GLU A 10 9.28 10.10 -5.86
CA GLU A 10 8.94 11.18 -4.95
C GLU A 10 8.13 10.67 -3.76
N VAL A 11 8.64 10.85 -2.54
CA VAL A 11 8.09 10.29 -1.30
C VAL A 11 7.78 11.40 -0.30
N PHE A 12 6.63 11.33 0.34
CA PHE A 12 6.29 12.20 1.46
C PHE A 12 6.96 11.68 2.76
N PRO A 13 7.74 12.53 3.47
CA PRO A 13 8.38 12.16 4.72
C PRO A 13 7.46 12.45 5.92
N PHE A 14 6.30 11.78 5.99
CA PHE A 14 5.38 11.98 7.10
C PHE A 14 6.05 11.72 8.45
N ALA A 15 5.83 12.62 9.40
CA ALA A 15 6.37 12.55 10.76
C ALA A 15 5.43 11.82 11.74
N SER A 16 4.19 11.55 11.33
CA SER A 16 3.22 10.77 12.12
C SER A 16 2.19 10.12 11.21
N GLU A 17 1.49 9.13 11.75
CA GLU A 17 0.34 8.52 11.06
C GLU A 17 -0.81 9.52 10.92
N GLU A 18 -0.96 10.42 11.87
CA GLU A 18 -1.96 11.48 11.83
C GLU A 18 -1.71 12.40 10.62
N GLN A 19 -0.45 12.74 10.33
CA GLN A 19 -0.13 13.57 9.16
C GLN A 19 -0.54 12.94 7.82
N ILE A 20 -0.38 11.63 7.62
CA ILE A 20 -0.85 11.00 6.40
C ILE A 20 -2.37 10.93 6.37
N LEU A 21 -3.03 10.70 7.49
CA LEU A 21 -4.49 10.72 7.60
C LEU A 21 -5.05 12.12 7.30
N ASP A 22 -4.49 13.18 7.91
CA ASP A 22 -4.86 14.58 7.59
C ASP A 22 -4.57 14.96 6.13
N HIS A 23 -3.55 14.35 5.53
CA HIS A 23 -3.22 14.59 4.13
C HIS A 23 -4.29 14.02 3.19
N ILE A 24 -4.77 12.81 3.45
CA ILE A 24 -5.80 12.15 2.63
C ILE A 24 -7.19 12.74 2.84
N ASP A 25 -7.45 13.38 3.99
CA ASP A 25 -8.70 14.11 4.23
C ASP A 25 -8.87 15.27 3.24
N LYS A 26 -7.74 15.84 2.79
CA LYS A 26 -7.70 17.01 1.91
C LYS A 26 -7.35 16.67 0.47
N ASN A 27 -6.74 15.51 0.23
CA ASN A 27 -6.19 15.15 -1.07
C ASN A 27 -6.59 13.72 -1.44
N LYS A 28 -7.39 13.58 -2.49
CA LYS A 28 -7.63 12.28 -3.11
C LYS A 28 -6.39 11.83 -3.89
N GLY A 29 -6.25 10.54 -4.10
CA GLY A 29 -5.11 9.99 -4.84
C GLY A 29 -4.77 8.57 -4.44
N ILE A 30 -3.68 8.05 -4.99
CA ILE A 30 -3.20 6.69 -4.75
C ILE A 30 -2.13 6.71 -3.65
N LEU A 31 -2.39 6.04 -2.54
CA LEU A 31 -1.42 5.77 -1.48
C LEU A 31 -0.52 4.62 -1.88
N VAL A 32 0.76 4.88 -2.07
CA VAL A 32 1.75 3.88 -2.46
C VAL A 32 2.81 3.69 -1.38
N ALA A 33 2.82 2.50 -0.81
CA ALA A 33 3.80 2.08 0.19
C ALA A 33 5.20 1.91 -0.44
N ILE A 34 6.18 2.73 -0.03
CA ILE A 34 7.54 2.72 -0.56
C ILE A 34 8.48 1.97 0.38
N ASN A 35 9.13 0.96 -0.18
CA ASN A 35 10.14 0.15 0.48
C ASN A 35 11.36 -0.07 -0.43
N ALA A 36 12.40 -0.73 0.07
CA ALA A 36 13.64 -0.97 -0.66
C ALA A 36 13.42 -1.70 -2.00
N GLU A 37 12.56 -2.72 -2.02
CA GLU A 37 12.30 -3.49 -3.24
C GLU A 37 11.64 -2.62 -4.32
N LYS A 38 10.61 -1.87 -3.97
CA LYS A 38 9.91 -0.97 -4.89
C LYS A 38 10.82 0.14 -5.40
N THR A 39 11.64 0.72 -4.53
CA THR A 39 12.62 1.76 -4.91
C THR A 39 13.59 1.28 -5.99
N ILE A 40 13.99 0.02 -5.96
CA ILE A 40 14.96 -0.52 -6.92
C ILE A 40 14.30 -1.07 -8.19
N LYS A 41 13.11 -1.68 -8.06
CA LYS A 41 12.45 -2.43 -9.14
C LYS A 41 11.39 -1.64 -9.91
N ALA A 42 10.96 -0.48 -9.41
CA ALA A 42 9.91 0.29 -10.08
C ALA A 42 10.29 0.60 -11.53
N SER A 43 9.40 0.26 -12.46
CA SER A 43 9.48 0.69 -13.86
C SER A 43 9.24 2.20 -13.97
N ASP A 44 9.58 2.79 -15.12
CA ASP A 44 9.36 4.23 -15.34
C ASP A 44 7.88 4.61 -15.20
N ARG A 45 6.97 3.81 -15.79
CA ARG A 45 5.51 3.98 -15.61
C ARG A 45 5.11 3.91 -14.13
N GLN A 46 5.64 2.97 -13.39
CA GLN A 46 5.32 2.86 -11.96
C GLN A 46 5.85 4.04 -11.15
N ARG A 47 7.04 4.57 -11.50
CA ARG A 47 7.58 5.80 -10.90
C ARG A 47 6.67 7.00 -11.20
N GLU A 48 6.21 7.13 -12.43
CA GLU A 48 5.29 8.18 -12.84
C GLU A 48 4.00 8.15 -12.02
N ILE A 49 3.35 6.98 -11.89
CA ILE A 49 2.17 6.82 -11.03
C ILE A 49 2.46 7.27 -9.60
N ILE A 50 3.57 6.84 -9.00
CA ILE A 50 3.93 7.20 -7.63
C ILE A 50 4.18 8.70 -7.49
N ASN A 51 4.88 9.31 -8.45
CA ASN A 51 5.29 10.72 -8.41
C ASN A 51 4.08 11.67 -8.52
N LEU A 52 3.07 11.28 -9.29
CA LEU A 52 1.79 11.98 -9.40
C LEU A 52 0.89 11.80 -8.16
N ASN A 53 1.19 10.82 -7.30
CA ASN A 53 0.35 10.41 -6.20
C ASN A 53 1.06 10.52 -4.83
N ILE A 54 0.67 9.72 -3.85
CA ILE A 54 1.08 9.82 -2.45
C ILE A 54 1.98 8.64 -2.10
N GLY A 55 3.26 8.73 -2.46
CA GLY A 55 4.29 7.79 -1.99
C GLY A 55 4.63 8.06 -0.52
N TYR A 56 4.65 7.04 0.34
CA TYR A 56 4.98 7.17 1.76
C TYR A 56 5.94 6.08 2.24
N CYS A 57 6.66 6.31 3.35
CA CYS A 57 7.66 5.41 3.89
C CYS A 57 7.04 4.19 4.58
N ASP A 58 6.89 3.05 3.90
CA ASP A 58 6.44 1.77 4.50
C ASP A 58 7.60 0.97 5.09
N GLY A 59 8.77 1.01 4.45
CA GLY A 59 9.96 0.28 4.91
C GLY A 59 11.00 1.17 5.59
N MET A 60 11.73 0.60 6.57
CA MET A 60 12.82 1.30 7.27
C MET A 60 13.92 1.82 6.34
N GLY A 61 14.13 1.18 5.18
CA GLY A 61 15.05 1.70 4.16
C GLY A 61 14.65 3.09 3.68
N ALA A 62 13.36 3.29 3.35
CA ALA A 62 12.85 4.59 2.91
C ALA A 62 12.96 5.64 4.04
N VAL A 63 12.68 5.26 5.29
CA VAL A 63 12.86 6.14 6.46
C VAL A 63 14.34 6.55 6.61
N LYS A 64 15.27 5.59 6.58
CA LYS A 64 16.71 5.89 6.66
C LYS A 64 17.18 6.83 5.54
N ALA A 65 16.64 6.68 4.33
CA ALA A 65 16.93 7.59 3.23
C ALA A 65 16.36 8.99 3.49
N ALA A 66 15.14 9.11 4.02
CA ALA A 66 14.55 10.38 4.41
C ALA A 66 15.39 11.09 5.48
N LEU A 67 15.80 10.36 6.53
CA LEU A 67 16.67 10.90 7.60
C LEU A 67 17.99 11.43 7.05
N LYS A 68 18.65 10.68 6.14
CA LYS A 68 19.90 11.13 5.48
C LYS A 68 19.71 12.40 4.64
N LYS A 69 18.52 12.60 4.08
CA LYS A 69 18.16 13.79 3.29
C LYS A 69 17.64 14.96 4.15
N GLY A 70 17.77 14.84 5.49
CA GLY A 70 17.45 15.92 6.43
C GLY A 70 16.01 15.94 6.98
N TYR A 71 15.19 14.95 6.64
CA TYR A 71 13.81 14.81 7.17
C TYR A 71 13.84 14.04 8.50
N LYS A 72 14.25 14.71 9.57
CA LYS A 72 14.58 14.12 10.87
C LYS A 72 13.43 13.41 11.57
N ASP A 73 12.19 13.82 11.28
CA ASP A 73 10.99 13.31 11.93
C ASP A 73 10.26 12.23 11.10
N ALA A 74 10.79 11.85 9.93
CA ALA A 74 10.17 10.86 9.08
C ALA A 74 10.04 9.51 9.79
N ILE A 75 8.84 8.94 9.79
CA ILE A 75 8.55 7.65 10.43
C ILE A 75 8.20 6.57 9.40
N ARG A 76 8.25 5.33 9.85
CA ARG A 76 7.68 4.20 9.12
C ARG A 76 6.17 4.14 9.33
N ILE A 77 5.42 4.06 8.23
CA ILE A 77 3.97 3.84 8.25
C ILE A 77 3.68 2.51 7.56
N PRO A 78 3.37 1.43 8.32
CA PRO A 78 3.09 0.12 7.72
C PRO A 78 1.78 0.12 6.92
N GLY A 79 1.84 -0.12 5.62
CA GLY A 79 0.65 -0.14 4.76
C GLY A 79 -0.39 -1.18 5.17
N CYS A 80 0.07 -2.30 5.75
CA CYS A 80 -0.83 -3.34 6.26
C CYS A 80 -1.60 -2.96 7.54
N GLU A 81 -1.28 -1.83 8.16
CA GLU A 81 -1.99 -1.26 9.32
C GLU A 81 -2.75 0.02 8.93
N LEU A 82 -2.19 0.83 8.04
CA LEU A 82 -2.73 2.13 7.66
C LEU A 82 -4.17 2.04 7.17
N TRP A 83 -4.52 1.06 6.34
CA TRP A 83 -5.87 0.90 5.83
C TRP A 83 -6.94 0.69 6.91
N LEU A 84 -6.59 -0.02 8.01
CA LEU A 84 -7.49 -0.19 9.15
C LEU A 84 -7.64 1.11 9.96
N LYS A 85 -6.59 1.93 10.01
CA LYS A 85 -6.63 3.25 10.64
C LYS A 85 -7.47 4.24 9.82
N ILE A 86 -7.40 4.13 8.49
CA ILE A 86 -8.28 4.89 7.59
C ILE A 86 -9.75 4.53 7.87
N ILE A 87 -10.08 3.24 7.97
CA ILE A 87 -11.44 2.79 8.29
C ILE A 87 -11.88 3.33 9.67
N ALA A 88 -11.03 3.22 10.68
CA ALA A 88 -11.35 3.69 12.03
C ALA A 88 -11.57 5.21 12.10
N ARG A 89 -10.84 5.99 11.29
CA ARG A 89 -10.97 7.45 11.24
C ARG A 89 -12.21 7.91 10.47
N HIS A 90 -12.66 7.12 9.49
CA HIS A 90 -13.76 7.48 8.59
C HIS A 90 -14.95 6.51 8.67
N PRO A 91 -15.60 6.34 9.85
CA PRO A 91 -16.63 5.32 10.04
C PRO A 91 -17.87 5.51 9.15
N SER A 92 -18.15 6.74 8.71
CA SER A 92 -19.29 7.07 7.84
C SER A 92 -18.99 7.02 6.35
N SER A 93 -17.75 6.72 5.96
CA SER A 93 -17.35 6.65 4.55
C SER A 93 -17.66 5.30 3.92
N SER A 94 -17.67 5.29 2.58
CA SER A 94 -17.92 4.11 1.77
C SER A 94 -16.63 3.48 1.26
N TYR A 95 -16.59 2.14 1.28
CA TYR A 95 -15.39 1.34 0.99
C TYR A 95 -15.63 0.34 -0.13
N TYR A 96 -14.65 0.19 -1.02
CA TYR A 96 -14.62 -0.88 -2.01
C TYR A 96 -13.33 -1.69 -1.89
N LEU A 97 -13.44 -3.03 -1.90
CA LEU A 97 -12.31 -3.93 -1.69
C LEU A 97 -12.03 -4.73 -2.96
N ILE A 98 -10.75 -4.77 -3.41
CA ILE A 98 -10.34 -5.51 -4.60
C ILE A 98 -9.10 -6.32 -4.27
N GLY A 99 -9.10 -7.62 -4.53
CA GLY A 99 -7.86 -8.38 -4.42
C GLY A 99 -7.99 -9.76 -3.80
N SER A 100 -6.87 -10.47 -3.77
CA SER A 100 -6.75 -11.85 -3.30
C SER A 100 -7.70 -12.83 -4.00
N THR A 101 -8.01 -13.98 -3.38
CA THR A 101 -8.98 -14.97 -3.87
C THR A 101 -10.40 -14.64 -3.40
N ASP A 102 -11.40 -15.31 -3.95
CA ASP A 102 -12.81 -15.14 -3.53
C ASP A 102 -13.01 -15.45 -2.05
N GLU A 103 -12.38 -16.51 -1.55
CA GLU A 103 -12.46 -16.91 -0.14
C GLU A 103 -11.87 -15.83 0.77
N VAL A 104 -10.69 -15.29 0.40
CA VAL A 104 -9.97 -14.31 1.22
C VAL A 104 -10.70 -12.98 1.24
N ILE A 105 -11.19 -12.50 0.08
CA ILE A 105 -11.88 -11.21 0.02
C ILE A 105 -13.21 -11.24 0.75
N THR A 106 -13.95 -12.35 0.64
CA THR A 106 -15.20 -12.57 1.37
C THR A 106 -14.95 -12.61 2.87
N ALA A 107 -13.99 -13.42 3.33
CA ALA A 107 -13.62 -13.48 4.74
C ALA A 107 -13.10 -12.13 5.28
N THR A 108 -12.42 -11.34 4.42
CA THR A 108 -11.97 -9.98 4.77
C THR A 108 -13.17 -9.06 5.00
N ALA A 109 -14.15 -9.05 4.09
CA ALA A 109 -15.34 -8.24 4.23
C ALA A 109 -16.17 -8.62 5.47
N GLU A 110 -16.34 -9.91 5.74
CA GLU A 110 -17.02 -10.40 6.94
C GLU A 110 -16.30 -10.00 8.23
N LYS A 111 -14.97 -10.15 8.25
CA LYS A 111 -14.17 -9.78 9.41
C LYS A 111 -14.17 -8.27 9.66
N LEU A 112 -14.17 -7.45 8.60
CA LEU A 112 -14.31 -6.00 8.72
C LEU A 112 -15.66 -5.61 9.32
N LYS A 113 -16.76 -6.21 8.87
CA LYS A 113 -18.10 -5.97 9.44
C LYS A 113 -18.19 -6.36 10.92
N LYS A 114 -17.45 -7.38 11.36
CA LYS A 114 -17.37 -7.76 12.79
C LYS A 114 -16.51 -6.78 13.59
N THR A 115 -15.44 -6.26 12.99
CA THR A 115 -14.49 -5.34 13.67
C THR A 115 -14.99 -3.91 13.68
N PHE A 116 -15.68 -3.49 12.63
CA PHE A 116 -16.26 -2.17 12.42
C PHE A 116 -17.74 -2.34 12.03
N PRO A 117 -18.66 -2.45 13.00
CA PRO A 117 -20.06 -2.80 12.74
C PRO A 117 -20.78 -1.85 11.77
N ASP A 118 -20.41 -0.56 11.78
CA ASP A 118 -21.02 0.48 10.97
C ASP A 118 -20.33 0.67 9.60
N ILE A 119 -19.36 -0.18 9.24
CA ILE A 119 -18.63 -0.04 7.98
C ILE A 119 -19.53 -0.18 6.77
N ASN A 120 -19.48 0.79 5.88
CA ASN A 120 -20.23 0.77 4.61
C ASN A 120 -19.37 0.20 3.47
N ILE A 121 -19.33 -1.14 3.32
CA ILE A 121 -18.67 -1.79 2.18
C ILE A 121 -19.66 -1.83 1.00
N THR A 122 -19.48 -0.93 0.03
CA THR A 122 -20.34 -0.81 -1.15
C THR A 122 -20.11 -1.92 -2.18
N GLY A 123 -18.94 -2.57 -2.14
CA GLY A 123 -18.65 -3.71 -2.99
C GLY A 123 -17.29 -4.33 -2.69
N PHE A 124 -17.14 -5.57 -3.14
CA PHE A 124 -15.85 -6.25 -3.13
C PHE A 124 -15.77 -7.28 -4.25
N ARG A 125 -14.55 -7.55 -4.72
CA ARG A 125 -14.26 -8.61 -5.68
C ARG A 125 -12.84 -9.16 -5.53
N ASN A 126 -12.62 -10.38 -6.03
CA ASN A 126 -11.27 -10.95 -6.10
C ASN A 126 -10.34 -10.16 -7.05
N GLY A 127 -9.04 -10.43 -6.94
CA GLY A 127 -7.99 -9.75 -7.73
C GLY A 127 -7.71 -10.38 -9.12
N PHE A 128 -8.49 -11.39 -9.53
CA PHE A 128 -8.28 -12.11 -10.80
C PHE A 128 -9.15 -11.50 -11.90
N ILE A 129 -8.68 -10.42 -12.51
CA ILE A 129 -9.31 -9.78 -13.66
C ILE A 129 -8.76 -10.45 -14.91
N LYS A 130 -9.59 -11.25 -15.60
CA LYS A 130 -9.16 -12.16 -16.66
C LYS A 130 -9.10 -11.50 -18.05
N ASN A 131 -9.92 -10.48 -18.28
CA ASN A 131 -10.08 -9.86 -19.59
C ASN A 131 -10.54 -8.40 -19.49
N ALA A 132 -10.60 -7.72 -20.64
CA ALA A 132 -11.01 -6.32 -20.72
C ALA A 132 -12.48 -6.11 -20.29
N ILE A 133 -13.37 -7.09 -20.53
CA ILE A 133 -14.79 -7.00 -20.17
C ILE A 133 -14.92 -6.94 -18.65
N GLU A 134 -14.26 -7.83 -17.92
CA GLU A 134 -14.27 -7.83 -16.45
C GLU A 134 -13.69 -6.55 -15.87
N LYS A 135 -12.64 -5.99 -16.53
CA LYS A 135 -12.05 -4.72 -16.12
C LYS A 135 -13.06 -3.56 -16.30
N GLU A 136 -13.76 -3.53 -17.43
CA GLU A 136 -14.76 -2.50 -17.71
C GLU A 136 -15.95 -2.63 -16.76
N GLN A 137 -16.38 -3.84 -16.44
CA GLN A 137 -17.42 -4.09 -15.43
C GLN A 137 -17.00 -3.54 -14.06
N LEU A 138 -15.72 -3.73 -13.66
CA LEU A 138 -15.21 -3.16 -12.42
C LEU A 138 -15.21 -1.62 -12.45
N LYS A 139 -14.77 -1.00 -13.55
CA LYS A 139 -14.80 0.47 -13.71
C LYS A 139 -16.24 1.01 -13.56
N ASN A 140 -17.18 0.37 -14.24
CA ASN A 140 -18.60 0.74 -14.16
C ASN A 140 -19.17 0.57 -12.74
N ASP A 141 -18.80 -0.51 -12.04
CA ASP A 141 -19.24 -0.73 -10.66
C ASP A 141 -18.69 0.35 -9.72
N ILE A 142 -17.42 0.73 -9.86
CA ILE A 142 -16.81 1.84 -9.10
C ILE A 142 -17.48 3.18 -9.40
N VAL A 143 -17.77 3.48 -10.67
CA VAL A 143 -18.46 4.71 -11.08
C VAL A 143 -19.88 4.78 -10.51
N ASN A 144 -20.59 3.66 -10.49
CA ASN A 144 -21.96 3.59 -9.98
C ASN A 144 -22.01 3.68 -8.45
N LYS A 145 -21.10 3.01 -7.75
CA LYS A 145 -21.07 2.92 -6.28
C LYS A 145 -20.37 4.11 -5.61
N LYS A 146 -19.53 4.82 -6.33
CA LYS A 146 -18.80 6.03 -5.90
C LYS A 146 -18.15 5.89 -4.51
N PRO A 147 -17.31 4.86 -4.26
CA PRO A 147 -16.69 4.67 -2.96
C PRO A 147 -15.74 5.83 -2.62
N ASP A 148 -15.70 6.23 -1.34
CA ASP A 148 -14.73 7.21 -0.86
C ASP A 148 -13.32 6.63 -0.81
N PHE A 149 -13.21 5.34 -0.45
CA PHE A 149 -11.96 4.60 -0.34
C PHE A 149 -11.99 3.28 -1.12
N VAL A 150 -10.90 3.01 -1.85
CA VAL A 150 -10.72 1.76 -2.60
C VAL A 150 -9.42 1.08 -2.16
N PHE A 151 -9.53 -0.10 -1.58
CA PHE A 151 -8.39 -0.89 -1.13
C PHE A 151 -8.06 -2.01 -2.11
N VAL A 152 -6.82 -2.03 -2.63
CA VAL A 152 -6.41 -2.95 -3.70
C VAL A 152 -5.26 -3.86 -3.25
N ALA A 153 -5.52 -5.16 -3.10
CA ALA A 153 -4.58 -6.18 -2.64
C ALA A 153 -4.25 -7.18 -3.76
N MET A 154 -3.51 -6.74 -4.78
CA MET A 154 -3.14 -7.55 -5.94
C MET A 154 -1.62 -7.72 -6.12
N GLY A 155 -0.84 -7.07 -5.26
CA GLY A 155 0.60 -6.99 -5.37
C GLY A 155 1.08 -6.00 -6.43
N SER A 156 2.29 -5.44 -6.18
CA SER A 156 2.95 -4.50 -7.07
C SER A 156 3.60 -5.25 -8.25
N PRO A 157 3.58 -4.75 -9.50
CA PRO A 157 3.03 -3.46 -9.94
C PRO A 157 1.55 -3.47 -10.35
N ARG A 158 0.89 -4.64 -10.39
CA ARG A 158 -0.47 -4.78 -10.92
C ARG A 158 -1.50 -3.90 -10.21
N GLN A 159 -1.38 -3.77 -8.89
CA GLN A 159 -2.29 -2.93 -8.12
C GLN A 159 -2.13 -1.44 -8.45
N GLU A 160 -0.92 -0.95 -8.66
CA GLU A 160 -0.69 0.45 -9.03
C GLU A 160 -1.31 0.79 -10.40
N TYR A 161 -1.14 -0.08 -11.38
CA TYR A 161 -1.73 0.10 -12.73
C TYR A 161 -3.26 0.07 -12.70
N LEU A 162 -3.85 -0.85 -11.91
CA LEU A 162 -5.30 -0.90 -11.77
C LEU A 162 -5.83 0.37 -11.06
N MET A 163 -5.17 0.81 -9.99
CA MET A 163 -5.60 2.01 -9.27
C MET A 163 -5.51 3.26 -10.14
N GLU A 164 -4.48 3.39 -10.99
CA GLU A 164 -4.37 4.46 -11.98
C GLU A 164 -5.60 4.48 -12.91
N GLU A 165 -5.92 3.33 -13.53
CA GLU A 165 -7.05 3.20 -14.42
C GLU A 165 -8.41 3.48 -13.74
N LEU A 166 -8.56 3.11 -12.46
CA LEU A 166 -9.77 3.40 -11.70
C LEU A 166 -9.86 4.86 -11.28
N GLN A 167 -8.72 5.50 -10.98
CA GLN A 167 -8.66 6.92 -10.62
C GLN A 167 -9.06 7.83 -11.80
N GLU A 168 -8.81 7.41 -13.05
CA GLU A 168 -9.24 8.12 -14.25
C GLU A 168 -10.77 8.24 -14.34
N VAL A 169 -11.51 7.23 -13.87
CA VAL A 169 -12.98 7.18 -13.98
C VAL A 169 -13.68 7.60 -12.67
N HIS A 170 -13.02 7.51 -11.53
CA HIS A 170 -13.57 7.90 -10.24
C HIS A 170 -12.52 8.42 -9.27
N GLN A 171 -12.69 9.66 -8.79
CA GLN A 171 -11.78 10.29 -7.83
C GLN A 171 -12.10 9.86 -6.40
N ALA A 172 -11.25 9.00 -5.84
CA ALA A 172 -11.32 8.48 -4.47
C ALA A 172 -9.92 8.47 -3.83
N VAL A 173 -9.82 8.01 -2.59
CA VAL A 173 -8.54 7.62 -2.00
C VAL A 173 -8.34 6.12 -2.27
N TYR A 174 -7.30 5.80 -3.02
CA TYR A 174 -6.90 4.43 -3.33
C TYR A 174 -5.71 4.02 -2.47
N GLN A 175 -5.66 2.78 -1.98
CA GLN A 175 -4.46 2.27 -1.31
C GLN A 175 -4.08 0.88 -1.81
N GLY A 176 -2.82 0.73 -2.25
CA GLY A 176 -2.23 -0.55 -2.60
C GLY A 176 -1.79 -1.32 -1.36
N LEU A 177 -2.40 -2.48 -1.12
CA LEU A 177 -2.25 -3.28 0.10
C LEU A 177 -1.35 -4.51 -0.07
N GLY A 178 -1.02 -4.94 -1.29
CA GLY A 178 -0.26 -6.16 -1.54
C GLY A 178 -0.94 -7.40 -0.98
N GLY A 179 -0.37 -8.05 0.01
CA GLY A 179 -0.91 -9.26 0.67
C GLY A 179 -1.60 -8.98 2.01
N SER A 180 -2.10 -7.76 2.25
CA SER A 180 -2.65 -7.40 3.56
C SER A 180 -3.98 -8.08 3.88
N PHE A 181 -4.79 -8.43 2.87
CA PHE A 181 -6.02 -9.18 3.11
C PHE A 181 -5.73 -10.58 3.65
N ASP A 182 -4.77 -11.29 3.05
CA ASP A 182 -4.34 -12.61 3.53
C ASP A 182 -3.78 -12.54 4.96
N LEU A 183 -3.02 -11.49 5.27
CA LEU A 183 -2.53 -11.23 6.62
C LEU A 183 -3.68 -10.96 7.59
N TYR A 184 -4.68 -10.17 7.18
CA TYR A 184 -5.80 -9.77 8.03
C TYR A 184 -6.71 -10.96 8.37
N VAL A 185 -6.98 -11.85 7.42
CA VAL A 185 -7.78 -13.06 7.69
C VAL A 185 -7.00 -14.16 8.42
N GLY A 186 -5.65 -14.06 8.46
CA GLY A 186 -4.79 -14.98 9.22
C GLY A 186 -4.15 -16.07 8.39
N ASN A 187 -4.21 -16.05 7.05
CA ASN A 187 -3.53 -16.97 6.16
C ASN A 187 -2.00 -16.92 6.30
N PHE A 188 -1.49 -15.74 6.68
CA PHE A 188 -0.07 -15.55 7.01
C PHE A 188 0.07 -14.98 8.42
N LYS A 189 1.03 -15.52 9.17
CA LYS A 189 1.41 -14.96 10.46
C LYS A 189 2.33 -13.76 10.25
N ARG A 190 2.01 -12.65 10.93
CA ARG A 190 2.91 -11.51 11.01
C ARG A 190 4.18 -11.90 11.76
N ALA A 191 5.28 -11.18 11.50
CA ALA A 191 6.51 -11.34 12.27
C ALA A 191 6.26 -11.19 13.78
N PRO A 192 6.95 -11.94 14.63
CA PRO A 192 6.92 -11.72 16.08
C PRO A 192 7.17 -10.26 16.44
N LYS A 193 6.54 -9.75 17.51
CA LYS A 193 6.64 -8.34 17.94
C LYS A 193 8.09 -7.88 18.07
N LEU A 194 8.97 -8.74 18.58
CA LEU A 194 10.41 -8.44 18.70
C LEU A 194 11.05 -8.11 17.34
N LEU A 195 10.78 -8.91 16.31
CA LEU A 195 11.30 -8.65 14.95
C LEU A 195 10.70 -7.39 14.33
N GLN A 196 9.46 -7.05 14.67
CA GLN A 196 8.84 -5.80 14.25
C GLN A 196 9.52 -4.60 14.92
N GLN A 197 9.79 -4.67 16.23
CA GLN A 197 10.46 -3.60 17.00
C GLN A 197 11.87 -3.31 16.53
N ILE A 198 12.66 -4.37 16.20
CA ILE A 198 14.01 -4.20 15.65
C ILE A 198 14.03 -3.98 14.12
N ASN A 199 12.84 -3.78 13.51
CA ASN A 199 12.68 -3.54 12.07
C ASN A 199 13.20 -4.67 11.16
N CYS A 200 13.20 -5.91 11.66
CA CYS A 200 13.64 -7.13 10.96
C CYS A 200 12.45 -7.98 10.44
N GLU A 201 11.26 -7.40 10.26
CA GLU A 201 10.08 -8.08 9.73
C GLU A 201 10.33 -8.71 8.35
N TRP A 202 11.21 -8.12 7.54
CA TRP A 202 11.60 -8.64 6.24
C TRP A 202 12.31 -10.01 6.33
N LEU A 203 13.13 -10.25 7.38
CA LEU A 203 13.77 -11.55 7.63
C LEU A 203 12.73 -12.65 7.89
N TRP A 204 11.71 -12.34 8.71
CA TRP A 204 10.61 -13.26 8.97
C TRP A 204 9.87 -13.62 7.68
N ARG A 205 9.62 -12.65 6.82
CA ARG A 205 8.95 -12.88 5.52
C ARG A 205 9.77 -13.79 4.60
N PHE A 206 11.10 -13.72 4.64
CA PHE A 206 11.95 -14.67 3.90
C PHE A 206 11.92 -16.07 4.50
N ALA A 207 11.96 -16.18 5.83
CA ALA A 207 11.87 -17.48 6.51
C ALA A 207 10.51 -18.15 6.30
N ALA A 208 9.42 -17.38 6.41
CA ALA A 208 8.05 -17.87 6.24
C ALA A 208 7.66 -18.15 4.78
N GLN A 209 8.34 -17.53 3.81
CA GLN A 209 8.07 -17.66 2.38
C GLN A 209 9.39 -17.80 1.59
N PRO A 210 9.99 -19.00 1.52
CA PRO A 210 11.30 -19.21 0.87
C PRO A 210 11.37 -18.75 -0.59
N ALA A 211 10.26 -18.80 -1.33
CA ALA A 211 10.17 -18.29 -2.69
C ALA A 211 10.51 -16.79 -2.82
N ARG A 212 10.50 -16.05 -1.70
CA ARG A 212 10.91 -14.63 -1.66
C ARG A 212 12.41 -14.42 -1.59
N ILE A 213 13.23 -15.46 -1.46
CA ILE A 213 14.69 -15.33 -1.38
C ILE A 213 15.26 -14.65 -2.63
N ASN A 214 14.60 -14.85 -3.79
CA ASN A 214 14.94 -14.17 -5.05
C ASN A 214 14.75 -12.63 -5.02
N ARG A 215 14.17 -12.10 -3.93
CA ARG A 215 13.97 -10.66 -3.71
C ARG A 215 15.08 -10.02 -2.87
N ILE A 216 16.07 -10.79 -2.42
CA ILE A 216 17.16 -10.29 -1.58
C ILE A 216 18.06 -9.30 -2.33
N GLY A 217 18.31 -9.53 -3.63
CA GLY A 217 19.14 -8.68 -4.47
C GLY A 217 18.77 -7.19 -4.44
N PRO A 218 17.50 -6.81 -4.62
CA PRO A 218 17.05 -5.43 -4.46
C PRO A 218 17.35 -4.81 -3.09
N TYR A 219 17.26 -5.57 -2.01
CA TYR A 219 17.57 -5.07 -0.66
C TYR A 219 19.07 -4.77 -0.50
N ILE A 220 19.93 -5.65 -1.03
CA ILE A 220 21.39 -5.45 -1.03
C ILE A 220 21.75 -4.21 -1.88
N LYS A 221 21.18 -4.12 -3.11
CA LYS A 221 21.40 -2.96 -3.99
C LYS A 221 20.93 -1.67 -3.34
N PHE A 222 19.75 -1.68 -2.71
CA PHE A 222 19.24 -0.52 -1.98
C PHE A 222 20.18 -0.11 -0.85
N ALA A 223 20.65 -1.05 -0.03
CA ALA A 223 21.57 -0.78 1.05
C ALA A 223 22.88 -0.16 0.52
N TYR A 224 23.47 -0.74 -0.53
CA TYR A 224 24.65 -0.19 -1.18
C TYR A 224 24.44 1.26 -1.62
N LEU A 225 23.36 1.55 -2.35
CA LEU A 225 23.06 2.91 -2.83
C LEU A 225 22.80 3.88 -1.66
N LEU A 226 22.12 3.42 -0.60
CA LEU A 226 21.87 4.22 0.59
C LEU A 226 23.18 4.61 1.30
N TYR A 227 24.10 3.66 1.49
CA TYR A 227 25.35 3.93 2.21
C TYR A 227 26.38 4.68 1.36
N THR A 228 26.33 4.57 0.05
CA THR A 228 27.19 5.33 -0.88
C THR A 228 26.61 6.68 -1.29
N ASN A 229 25.48 7.12 -0.71
CA ASN A 229 24.76 8.36 -1.05
C ASN A 229 24.38 8.50 -2.53
N LYS A 230 24.03 7.38 -3.18
CA LYS A 230 23.63 7.32 -4.60
C LYS A 230 22.13 7.11 -4.81
N LEU A 231 21.30 7.27 -3.75
CA LEU A 231 19.84 7.20 -3.79
C LEU A 231 19.22 8.56 -4.06
#